data_3423031aa9329b0592bbe6714196fabd
#
_entry.id   3423031aa9329b0592bbe6714196fabd
#
_cell.length_a   1.000
_cell.length_b   1.000
_cell.length_c   1.000
_cell.angle_alpha   90.00
_cell.angle_beta   90.00
_cell.angle_gamma   90.00
#
_symmetry.space_group_name_H-M   'P 1'
#
loop_
_entity.id
_entity.type
_entity.pdbx_description
1 polymer ?
#
loop_
_entity_poly.entity_id
_entity_poly.type
_entity_poly.pdbx_seq_one_letter_code
_entity_poly.pdbx_strand_id
1 'polypeptide(L)'
;MVYDLGGGTFDVSILDIDGGVIEVLATSGNNHLGGDDFDQCISDWLVKEFKKEHKIDLSKDMLAMQRIREGAEKAKIELSSMVTTQISIPFIATGKQGPVHLEQTLSRTKFNELTDHLVRQTMEPVKAALADSNLSVQQISKVLMVGGSSRIPAVQQAVKDLIGKEPFRGINPDECVAMGACLQGGVLMGAVKGLLLVDVTPLSLGIETVGGVCTRLIERNTSIPITKSQIFTTQPAFNPQ
;
A
#
# COMPACT_ATOMS: atom_id res chain seq x y z
N MET A 1 -8.06 -11.92 -7.35
CA MET A 1 -6.96 -11.00 -6.99
C MET A 1 -7.44 -10.07 -5.89
N VAL A 2 -6.64 -9.89 -4.86
CA VAL A 2 -6.82 -8.87 -3.82
C VAL A 2 -5.78 -7.78 -4.05
N TYR A 3 -6.22 -6.52 -4.03
CA TYR A 3 -5.39 -5.32 -4.15
C TYR A 3 -5.60 -4.49 -2.88
N ASP A 4 -4.62 -4.49 -2.00
CA ASP A 4 -4.68 -3.84 -0.70
C ASP A 4 -3.75 -2.63 -0.66
N LEU A 5 -4.32 -1.43 -0.72
CA LEU A 5 -3.60 -0.17 -0.59
C LEU A 5 -4.03 0.52 0.71
N GLY A 6 -3.25 0.28 1.74
CA GLY A 6 -3.44 0.85 3.07
C GLY A 6 -2.86 2.24 3.24
N GLY A 7 -2.60 2.63 4.49
CA GLY A 7 -1.97 3.91 4.83
C GLY A 7 -0.48 3.97 4.50
N GLY A 8 0.28 2.91 4.82
CA GLY A 8 1.74 2.88 4.67
C GLY A 8 2.28 1.75 3.80
N THR A 9 1.45 0.76 3.45
CA THR A 9 1.86 -0.42 2.66
C THR A 9 0.90 -0.70 1.53
N PHE A 10 1.44 -1.34 0.50
CA PHE A 10 0.70 -1.87 -0.63
C PHE A 10 0.99 -3.36 -0.79
N ASP A 11 -0.05 -4.16 -0.84
CA ASP A 11 0.03 -5.60 -1.07
C ASP A 11 -0.94 -6.06 -2.16
N VAL A 12 -0.52 -7.03 -2.95
CA VAL A 12 -1.35 -7.69 -3.95
C VAL A 12 -1.19 -9.19 -3.83
N SER A 13 -2.32 -9.91 -3.78
CA SER A 13 -2.33 -11.37 -3.72
C SER A 13 -3.24 -11.96 -4.79
N ILE A 14 -2.80 -13.02 -5.42
CA ILE A 14 -3.58 -13.82 -6.34
C ILE A 14 -3.96 -15.11 -5.64
N LEU A 15 -5.25 -15.34 -5.55
CA LEU A 15 -5.84 -16.44 -4.79
C LEU A 15 -6.62 -17.34 -5.74
N ASP A 16 -6.59 -18.64 -5.47
CA ASP A 16 -7.58 -19.60 -5.94
C ASP A 16 -8.51 -20.00 -4.79
N ILE A 17 -9.81 -20.08 -5.07
CA ILE A 17 -10.82 -20.38 -4.05
C ILE A 17 -11.73 -21.46 -4.61
N ASP A 18 -11.60 -22.66 -4.07
CA ASP A 18 -12.43 -23.80 -4.43
C ASP A 18 -12.76 -24.67 -3.21
N GLY A 19 -14.01 -25.14 -3.13
CA GLY A 19 -14.45 -26.12 -2.13
C GLY A 19 -14.19 -25.76 -0.65
N GLY A 20 -14.04 -24.45 -0.33
CA GLY A 20 -13.69 -23.98 1.02
C GLY A 20 -12.17 -23.87 1.27
N VAL A 21 -11.35 -24.19 0.29
CA VAL A 21 -9.91 -23.94 0.30
C VAL A 21 -9.63 -22.59 -0.34
N ILE A 22 -8.86 -21.77 0.34
CA ILE A 22 -8.34 -20.49 -0.14
C ILE A 22 -6.83 -20.68 -0.27
N GLU A 23 -6.35 -20.77 -1.50
CA GLU A 23 -4.92 -20.93 -1.78
C GLU A 23 -4.35 -19.65 -2.34
N VAL A 24 -3.28 -19.13 -1.74
CA VAL A 24 -2.51 -18.01 -2.27
C VAL A 24 -1.53 -18.56 -3.30
N LEU A 25 -1.71 -18.18 -4.56
CA LEU A 25 -0.84 -18.60 -5.66
C LEU A 25 0.42 -17.75 -5.75
N ALA A 26 0.27 -16.46 -5.53
CA ALA A 26 1.38 -15.50 -5.52
C ALA A 26 1.02 -14.24 -4.74
N THR A 27 2.03 -13.63 -4.13
CA THR A 27 1.92 -12.35 -3.46
C THR A 27 3.12 -11.46 -3.80
N SER A 28 2.87 -10.14 -3.87
CA SER A 28 3.88 -9.12 -4.08
C SER A 28 3.43 -7.82 -3.43
N GLY A 29 4.34 -6.91 -3.13
CA GLY A 29 3.97 -5.66 -2.46
C GLY A 29 5.08 -4.64 -2.40
N ASN A 30 4.79 -3.52 -1.73
CA ASN A 30 5.73 -2.48 -1.40
C ASN A 30 5.45 -1.96 0.02
N ASN A 31 6.37 -2.21 0.94
CA ASN A 31 6.25 -1.85 2.37
C ASN A 31 6.42 -0.34 2.63
N HIS A 32 6.72 0.44 1.60
CA HIS A 32 6.94 1.88 1.66
C HIS A 32 6.09 2.63 0.63
N LEU A 33 4.87 2.14 0.39
CA LEU A 33 3.92 2.77 -0.52
C LEU A 33 2.52 2.66 0.04
N GLY A 34 1.89 3.78 0.36
CA GLY A 34 0.55 3.82 0.92
C GLY A 34 -0.08 5.21 0.87
N GLY A 35 -1.21 5.36 1.52
CA GLY A 35 -1.97 6.62 1.58
C GLY A 35 -1.17 7.80 2.10
N ASP A 36 -0.20 7.56 3.00
CA ASP A 36 0.67 8.59 3.57
C ASP A 36 1.55 9.26 2.50
N ASP A 37 1.96 8.51 1.46
CA ASP A 37 2.73 9.08 0.34
C ASP A 37 1.87 10.01 -0.50
N PHE A 38 0.60 9.67 -0.70
CA PHE A 38 -0.38 10.54 -1.37
C PHE A 38 -0.61 11.83 -0.57
N ASP A 39 -0.72 11.73 0.75
CA ASP A 39 -0.85 12.88 1.66
C ASP A 39 0.41 13.75 1.64
N GLN A 40 1.58 13.13 1.56
CA GLN A 40 2.84 13.85 1.46
C GLN A 40 2.92 14.67 0.15
N CYS A 41 2.45 14.13 -0.98
CA CYS A 41 2.38 14.86 -2.25
C CYS A 41 1.51 16.12 -2.14
N ILE A 42 0.35 16.03 -1.47
CA ILE A 42 -0.52 17.19 -1.23
C ILE A 42 0.16 18.16 -0.28
N SER A 43 0.77 17.67 0.79
CA SER A 43 1.46 18.48 1.80
C SER A 43 2.60 19.29 1.19
N ASP A 44 3.42 18.66 0.36
CA ASP A 44 4.52 19.32 -0.33
C ASP A 44 4.01 20.39 -1.31
N TRP A 45 2.91 20.13 -2.01
CA TRP A 45 2.27 21.09 -2.87
C TRP A 45 1.75 22.29 -2.06
N LEU A 46 1.06 22.07 -0.93
CA LEU A 46 0.54 23.13 -0.06
C LEU A 46 1.67 24.03 0.49
N VAL A 47 2.76 23.42 0.97
CA VAL A 47 3.94 24.18 1.46
C VAL A 47 4.54 25.01 0.35
N LYS A 48 4.65 24.46 -0.85
CA LYS A 48 5.18 25.17 -2.03
C LYS A 48 4.31 26.36 -2.45
N GLU A 49 2.99 26.15 -2.52
CA GLU A 49 2.07 27.25 -2.88
C GLU A 49 2.06 28.34 -1.80
N PHE A 50 1.99 27.98 -0.52
CA PHE A 50 2.06 28.92 0.59
C PHE A 50 3.35 29.74 0.58
N LYS A 51 4.49 29.09 0.33
CA LYS A 51 5.78 29.78 0.21
C LYS A 51 5.84 30.75 -0.98
N LYS A 52 5.19 30.41 -2.09
CA LYS A 52 5.08 31.33 -3.26
C LYS A 52 4.27 32.58 -2.91
N GLU A 53 3.16 32.41 -2.22
CA GLU A 53 2.21 33.47 -1.88
C GLU A 53 2.74 34.37 -0.77
N HIS A 54 3.11 33.77 0.36
CA HIS A 54 3.43 34.50 1.59
C HIS A 54 4.93 34.71 1.85
N LYS A 55 5.82 34.07 1.05
CA LYS A 55 7.30 34.07 1.26
C LYS A 55 7.74 33.49 2.61
N ILE A 56 6.90 32.66 3.21
CA ILE A 56 7.16 31.97 4.49
C ILE A 56 7.33 30.47 4.18
N ASP A 57 8.35 29.87 4.77
CA ASP A 57 8.63 28.45 4.63
C ASP A 57 8.12 27.69 5.87
N LEU A 58 7.07 26.88 5.67
CA LEU A 58 6.45 26.08 6.73
C LEU A 58 7.17 24.76 7.00
N SER A 59 8.08 24.32 6.13
CA SER A 59 8.70 22.99 6.20
C SER A 59 9.48 22.70 7.49
N LYS A 60 9.88 23.74 8.22
CA LYS A 60 10.63 23.65 9.50
C LYS A 60 9.76 23.79 10.74
N ASP A 61 8.49 24.12 10.57
CA ASP A 61 7.53 24.25 11.68
C ASP A 61 6.76 22.93 11.83
N MET A 62 7.10 22.17 12.86
CA MET A 62 6.51 20.84 13.09
C MET A 62 4.98 20.90 13.31
N LEU A 63 4.51 21.96 14.00
CA LEU A 63 3.07 22.12 14.27
C LEU A 63 2.32 22.48 12.99
N ALA A 64 2.88 23.39 12.19
CA ALA A 64 2.30 23.73 10.88
C ALA A 64 2.27 22.51 9.96
N MET A 65 3.36 21.74 9.90
CA MET A 65 3.43 20.52 9.07
C MET A 65 2.45 19.45 9.53
N GLN A 66 2.21 19.27 10.82
CA GLN A 66 1.20 18.34 11.32
C GLN A 66 -0.20 18.74 10.81
N ARG A 67 -0.57 20.01 10.96
CA ARG A 67 -1.87 20.53 10.50
C ARG A 67 -2.03 20.46 8.97
N ILE A 68 -0.94 20.64 8.24
CA ILE A 68 -0.94 20.46 6.77
C ILE A 68 -1.21 19.00 6.42
N ARG A 69 -0.57 18.02 7.09
CA ARG A 69 -0.81 16.59 6.84
C ARG A 69 -2.25 16.20 7.12
N GLU A 70 -2.81 16.65 8.25
CA GLU A 70 -4.23 16.40 8.58
C GLU A 70 -5.17 17.00 7.52
N GLY A 71 -4.87 18.21 7.04
CA GLY A 71 -5.61 18.84 5.95
C GLY A 71 -5.46 18.13 4.61
N ALA A 72 -4.27 17.61 4.32
CA ALA A 72 -3.96 16.84 3.12
C ALA A 72 -4.70 15.49 3.10
N GLU A 73 -4.67 14.75 4.20
CA GLU A 73 -5.40 13.48 4.36
C GLU A 73 -6.91 13.69 4.16
N LYS A 74 -7.47 14.69 4.84
CA LYS A 74 -8.88 15.04 4.66
C LYS A 74 -9.21 15.35 3.20
N ALA A 75 -8.39 16.15 2.53
CA ALA A 75 -8.57 16.50 1.13
C ALA A 75 -8.49 15.26 0.21
N LYS A 76 -7.54 14.34 0.44
CA LYS A 76 -7.45 13.05 -0.26
C LYS A 76 -8.74 12.25 -0.14
N ILE A 77 -9.27 12.12 1.08
CA ILE A 77 -10.51 11.40 1.35
C ILE A 77 -11.69 12.03 0.60
N GLU A 78 -11.85 13.36 0.69
CA GLU A 78 -12.91 14.09 0.01
C GLU A 78 -12.83 13.97 -1.51
N LEU A 79 -11.63 14.04 -2.09
CA LEU A 79 -11.42 13.89 -3.53
C LEU A 79 -11.69 12.48 -4.06
N SER A 80 -11.89 11.48 -3.20
CA SER A 80 -12.38 10.17 -3.63
C SER A 80 -13.84 10.21 -4.10
N SER A 81 -14.63 11.16 -3.60
CA SER A 81 -16.04 11.35 -3.98
C SER A 81 -16.30 12.66 -4.72
N MET A 82 -15.58 13.74 -4.39
CA MET A 82 -15.75 15.06 -4.98
C MET A 82 -14.70 15.34 -6.05
N VAL A 83 -15.01 16.27 -6.98
CA VAL A 83 -14.08 16.72 -8.03
C VAL A 83 -13.16 17.87 -7.58
N THR A 84 -13.54 18.58 -6.51
CA THR A 84 -12.77 19.67 -5.89
C THR A 84 -12.99 19.67 -4.39
N THR A 85 -11.99 20.10 -3.63
CA THR A 85 -12.09 20.35 -2.19
C THR A 85 -11.36 21.62 -1.81
N GLN A 86 -11.79 22.26 -0.73
CA GLN A 86 -11.13 23.46 -0.18
C GLN A 86 -10.37 23.07 1.11
N ILE A 87 -9.08 23.36 1.13
CA ILE A 87 -8.20 23.16 2.28
C ILE A 87 -8.05 24.54 2.95
N SER A 88 -8.55 24.64 4.19
CA SER A 88 -8.47 25.88 4.99
C SER A 88 -7.84 25.57 6.33
N ILE A 89 -6.66 26.15 6.58
CA ILE A 89 -5.93 26.01 7.84
C ILE A 89 -5.68 27.40 8.40
N PRO A 90 -6.54 27.85 9.35
CA PRO A 90 -6.43 29.21 9.89
C PRO A 90 -5.22 29.33 10.82
N PHE A 91 -4.62 30.52 10.86
CA PHE A 91 -3.51 30.89 11.78
C PHE A 91 -2.34 29.90 11.68
N ILE A 92 -1.90 29.59 10.45
CA ILE A 92 -0.83 28.59 10.25
C ILE A 92 0.56 29.19 10.47
N ALA A 93 0.70 30.49 10.26
CA ALA A 93 1.95 31.21 10.48
C ALA A 93 1.70 32.67 10.90
N THR A 94 2.76 33.35 11.33
CA THR A 94 2.76 34.80 11.59
C THR A 94 3.61 35.48 10.53
N GLY A 95 2.96 36.31 9.72
CA GLY A 95 3.60 37.15 8.72
C GLY A 95 3.94 38.54 9.27
N LYS A 96 4.49 39.41 8.41
CA LYS A 96 4.85 40.80 8.78
C LYS A 96 3.65 41.67 9.18
N GLN A 97 2.45 41.35 8.70
CA GLN A 97 1.22 42.11 8.94
C GLN A 97 0.26 41.43 9.92
N GLY A 98 0.67 40.35 10.56
CA GLY A 98 -0.13 39.56 11.49
C GLY A 98 -0.27 38.10 11.09
N PRO A 99 -1.27 37.39 11.68
CA PRO A 99 -1.49 35.98 11.40
C PRO A 99 -1.87 35.72 9.94
N VAL A 100 -1.38 34.62 9.39
CA VAL A 100 -1.60 34.19 8.02
C VAL A 100 -2.33 32.84 8.01
N HIS A 101 -3.23 32.67 7.05
CA HIS A 101 -4.01 31.46 6.85
C HIS A 101 -3.56 30.74 5.59
N LEU A 102 -3.64 29.41 5.58
CA LEU A 102 -3.48 28.65 4.35
C LEU A 102 -4.88 28.35 3.80
N GLU A 103 -5.15 28.83 2.61
CA GLU A 103 -6.41 28.58 1.89
C GLU A 103 -6.07 28.16 0.46
N GLN A 104 -6.39 26.92 0.11
CA GLN A 104 -6.13 26.38 -1.22
C GLN A 104 -7.30 25.53 -1.69
N THR A 105 -7.62 25.62 -2.98
CA THR A 105 -8.57 24.72 -3.64
C THR A 105 -7.81 23.67 -4.40
N LEU A 106 -8.04 22.39 -4.07
CA LEU A 106 -7.43 21.25 -4.75
C LEU A 106 -8.48 20.55 -5.60
N SER A 107 -8.22 20.44 -6.91
CA SER A 107 -9.04 19.64 -7.82
C SER A 107 -8.53 18.20 -7.88
N ARG A 108 -9.43 17.25 -8.18
CA ARG A 108 -9.06 15.84 -8.43
C ARG A 108 -8.05 15.71 -9.58
N THR A 109 -8.18 16.55 -10.62
CA THR A 109 -7.20 16.57 -11.72
C THR A 109 -5.82 16.91 -11.20
N LYS A 110 -5.71 17.96 -10.38
CA LYS A 110 -4.42 18.36 -9.79
C LYS A 110 -3.87 17.30 -8.83
N PHE A 111 -4.73 16.71 -8.02
CA PHE A 111 -4.35 15.58 -7.15
C PHE A 111 -3.80 14.41 -7.97
N ASN A 112 -4.49 14.02 -9.05
CA ASN A 112 -4.02 12.95 -9.93
C ASN A 112 -2.65 13.28 -10.57
N GLU A 113 -2.43 14.52 -11.00
CA GLU A 113 -1.11 14.96 -11.51
C GLU A 113 0.00 14.79 -10.46
N LEU A 114 -0.27 15.19 -9.21
CA LEU A 114 0.69 15.11 -8.13
C LEU A 114 1.04 13.66 -7.77
N THR A 115 0.10 12.73 -7.90
CA THR A 115 0.18 11.35 -7.40
C THR A 115 0.29 10.29 -8.50
N ASP A 116 0.33 10.65 -9.77
CA ASP A 116 0.39 9.70 -10.90
C ASP A 116 1.55 8.69 -10.78
N HIS A 117 2.71 9.14 -10.32
CA HIS A 117 3.86 8.29 -10.11
C HIS A 117 3.62 7.22 -9.04
N LEU A 118 2.87 7.52 -7.97
CA LEU A 118 2.51 6.56 -6.92
C LEU A 118 1.53 5.51 -7.47
N VAL A 119 0.53 5.94 -8.23
CA VAL A 119 -0.40 5.02 -8.90
C VAL A 119 0.35 4.05 -9.81
N ARG A 120 1.30 4.55 -10.60
CA ARG A 120 2.15 3.69 -11.46
C ARG A 120 2.99 2.71 -10.65
N GLN A 121 3.54 3.13 -9.52
CA GLN A 121 4.32 2.27 -8.64
C GLN A 121 3.53 1.08 -8.11
N THR A 122 2.21 1.21 -7.88
CA THR A 122 1.39 0.09 -7.46
C THR A 122 1.22 -0.97 -8.56
N MET A 123 1.35 -0.60 -9.84
CA MET A 123 1.16 -1.52 -10.96
C MET A 123 2.32 -2.52 -11.13
N GLU A 124 3.51 -2.22 -10.65
CA GLU A 124 4.65 -3.13 -10.76
C GLU A 124 4.48 -4.41 -9.91
N PRO A 125 4.12 -4.33 -8.60
CA PRO A 125 3.79 -5.53 -7.83
C PRO A 125 2.61 -6.33 -8.40
N VAL A 126 1.60 -5.65 -8.99
CA VAL A 126 0.47 -6.34 -9.63
C VAL A 126 0.95 -7.21 -10.80
N LYS A 127 1.80 -6.65 -11.68
CA LYS A 127 2.39 -7.39 -12.80
C LYS A 127 3.27 -8.54 -12.31
N ALA A 128 4.05 -8.31 -11.26
CA ALA A 128 4.91 -9.33 -10.66
C ALA A 128 4.09 -10.50 -10.11
N ALA A 129 3.02 -10.23 -9.34
CA ALA A 129 2.14 -11.27 -8.82
C ALA A 129 1.43 -12.05 -9.93
N LEU A 130 0.99 -11.38 -11.00
CA LEU A 130 0.41 -12.05 -12.17
C LEU A 130 1.42 -12.98 -12.85
N ALA A 131 2.66 -12.52 -13.04
CA ALA A 131 3.70 -13.34 -13.64
C ALA A 131 4.05 -14.56 -12.76
N ASP A 132 4.17 -14.36 -11.44
CA ASP A 132 4.49 -15.43 -10.49
C ASP A 132 3.37 -16.48 -10.36
N SER A 133 2.10 -16.06 -10.46
CA SER A 133 0.95 -16.97 -10.42
C SER A 133 0.79 -17.81 -11.69
N ASN A 134 1.52 -17.50 -12.75
CA ASN A 134 1.35 -18.10 -14.09
C ASN A 134 -0.07 -17.96 -14.66
N LEU A 135 -0.85 -17.00 -14.19
CA LEU A 135 -2.19 -16.71 -14.69
C LEU A 135 -2.18 -15.53 -15.67
N SER A 136 -2.98 -15.65 -16.71
CA SER A 136 -3.28 -14.52 -17.57
C SER A 136 -4.32 -13.60 -16.91
N VAL A 137 -4.35 -12.34 -17.31
CA VAL A 137 -5.31 -11.34 -16.82
C VAL A 137 -6.77 -11.82 -17.02
N GLN A 138 -7.05 -12.54 -18.11
CA GLN A 138 -8.38 -13.07 -18.43
C GLN A 138 -8.88 -14.10 -17.42
N GLN A 139 -7.95 -14.84 -16.78
CA GLN A 139 -8.26 -15.85 -15.76
C GLN A 139 -8.58 -15.25 -14.40
N ILE A 140 -8.26 -13.98 -14.17
CA ILE A 140 -8.67 -13.29 -12.94
C ILE A 140 -10.18 -13.10 -12.97
N SER A 141 -10.90 -13.84 -12.15
CA SER A 141 -12.37 -13.79 -12.09
C SER A 141 -12.89 -12.51 -11.43
N LYS A 142 -12.27 -12.09 -10.32
CA LYS A 142 -12.65 -10.91 -9.51
C LYS A 142 -11.44 -10.17 -8.99
N VAL A 143 -11.60 -8.86 -8.81
CA VAL A 143 -10.63 -8.00 -8.14
C VAL A 143 -11.30 -7.40 -6.91
N LEU A 144 -10.74 -7.65 -5.74
CA LEU A 144 -11.16 -7.06 -4.47
C LEU A 144 -10.24 -5.90 -4.15
N MET A 145 -10.82 -4.73 -3.87
CA MET A 145 -10.09 -3.54 -3.44
C MET A 145 -10.18 -3.45 -1.92
N VAL A 146 -9.04 -3.43 -1.25
CA VAL A 146 -8.90 -3.41 0.21
C VAL A 146 -8.02 -2.22 0.60
N GLY A 147 -8.17 -1.73 1.83
CA GLY A 147 -7.49 -0.54 2.33
C GLY A 147 -8.15 0.77 1.88
N GLY A 148 -8.12 1.78 2.75
CA GLY A 148 -8.81 3.06 2.51
C GLY A 148 -8.34 3.80 1.26
N SER A 149 -7.04 3.72 0.94
CA SER A 149 -6.45 4.39 -0.23
C SER A 149 -6.85 3.75 -1.57
N SER A 150 -7.37 2.53 -1.57
CA SER A 150 -7.95 1.89 -2.75
C SER A 150 -9.24 2.57 -3.24
N ARG A 151 -9.81 3.48 -2.45
CA ARG A 151 -10.96 4.31 -2.84
C ARG A 151 -10.59 5.42 -3.83
N ILE A 152 -9.32 5.75 -3.99
CA ILE A 152 -8.84 6.77 -4.92
C ILE A 152 -9.24 6.42 -6.35
N PRO A 153 -10.01 7.28 -7.07
CA PRO A 153 -10.53 6.94 -8.39
C PRO A 153 -9.44 6.61 -9.42
N ALA A 154 -8.30 7.29 -9.37
CA ALA A 154 -7.16 7.02 -10.26
C ALA A 154 -6.58 5.61 -10.05
N VAL A 155 -6.54 5.14 -8.79
CA VAL A 155 -6.11 3.77 -8.45
C VAL A 155 -7.09 2.75 -9.02
N GLN A 156 -8.40 2.94 -8.80
CA GLN A 156 -9.43 2.04 -9.33
C GLN A 156 -9.39 1.97 -10.85
N GLN A 157 -9.19 3.12 -11.52
CA GLN A 157 -9.09 3.18 -12.97
C GLN A 157 -7.85 2.45 -13.48
N ALA A 158 -6.69 2.63 -12.83
CA ALA A 158 -5.46 1.94 -13.22
C ALA A 158 -5.58 0.42 -13.10
N VAL A 159 -6.21 -0.07 -12.02
CA VAL A 159 -6.49 -1.50 -11.85
C VAL A 159 -7.46 -2.02 -12.92
N LYS A 160 -8.52 -1.26 -13.21
CA LYS A 160 -9.47 -1.60 -14.28
C LYS A 160 -8.81 -1.65 -15.66
N ASP A 161 -7.96 -0.69 -15.97
CA ASP A 161 -7.26 -0.60 -17.25
C ASP A 161 -6.27 -1.77 -17.42
N LEU A 162 -5.60 -2.19 -16.34
CA LEU A 162 -4.67 -3.30 -16.36
C LEU A 162 -5.37 -4.65 -16.45
N ILE A 163 -6.43 -4.87 -15.66
CA ILE A 163 -7.12 -6.16 -15.55
C ILE A 163 -8.27 -6.30 -16.55
N GLY A 164 -8.79 -5.20 -17.09
CA GLY A 164 -9.93 -5.20 -18.01
C GLY A 164 -11.27 -5.50 -17.35
N LYS A 165 -11.35 -5.50 -16.01
CA LYS A 165 -12.57 -5.79 -15.22
C LYS A 165 -12.80 -4.73 -14.18
N GLU A 166 -14.08 -4.42 -13.89
CA GLU A 166 -14.45 -3.55 -12.78
C GLU A 166 -14.07 -4.20 -11.44
N PRO A 167 -13.45 -3.46 -10.53
CA PRO A 167 -13.26 -3.92 -9.16
C PRO A 167 -14.58 -4.24 -8.47
N PHE A 168 -14.61 -5.32 -7.69
CA PHE A 168 -15.79 -5.74 -6.94
C PHE A 168 -16.04 -4.79 -5.77
N ARG A 169 -17.29 -4.30 -5.63
CA ARG A 169 -17.68 -3.27 -4.65
C ARG A 169 -18.54 -3.82 -3.50
N GLY A 170 -18.60 -5.13 -3.34
CA GLY A 170 -19.47 -5.77 -2.33
C GLY A 170 -18.91 -5.84 -0.92
N ILE A 171 -17.70 -5.33 -0.68
CA ILE A 171 -17.02 -5.37 0.63
C ILE A 171 -16.55 -3.96 0.99
N ASN A 172 -16.71 -3.60 2.26
CA ASN A 172 -16.12 -2.36 2.78
C ASN A 172 -14.59 -2.51 2.88
N PRO A 173 -13.79 -1.75 2.11
CA PRO A 173 -12.34 -1.90 2.11
C PRO A 173 -11.68 -1.56 3.46
N ASP A 174 -12.32 -0.78 4.32
CA ASP A 174 -11.79 -0.41 5.64
C ASP A 174 -11.99 -1.50 6.68
N GLU A 175 -12.97 -2.40 6.49
CA GLU A 175 -13.35 -3.44 7.46
C GLU A 175 -12.89 -4.84 7.03
N CYS A 176 -12.49 -5.01 5.79
CA CYS A 176 -12.20 -6.31 5.18
C CYS A 176 -11.15 -7.11 5.97
N VAL A 177 -10.07 -6.46 6.40
CA VAL A 177 -8.98 -7.10 7.18
C VAL A 177 -9.49 -7.55 8.54
N ALA A 178 -10.26 -6.72 9.25
CA ALA A 178 -10.82 -7.07 10.55
C ALA A 178 -11.80 -8.25 10.46
N MET A 179 -12.64 -8.28 9.41
CA MET A 179 -13.55 -9.39 9.13
C MET A 179 -12.77 -10.69 8.85
N GLY A 180 -11.72 -10.62 8.04
CA GLY A 180 -10.86 -11.76 7.74
C GLY A 180 -10.15 -12.30 8.99
N ALA A 181 -9.61 -11.42 9.82
CA ALA A 181 -8.99 -11.79 11.09
C ALA A 181 -9.98 -12.48 12.05
N CYS A 182 -11.21 -11.98 12.12
CA CYS A 182 -12.27 -12.60 12.92
C CYS A 182 -12.61 -14.02 12.41
N LEU A 183 -12.76 -14.19 11.10
CA LEU A 183 -13.00 -15.50 10.50
C LEU A 183 -11.87 -16.47 10.76
N GLN A 184 -10.62 -16.05 10.59
CA GLN A 184 -9.44 -16.88 10.86
C GLN A 184 -9.34 -17.25 12.34
N GLY A 185 -9.65 -16.33 13.26
CA GLY A 185 -9.77 -16.62 14.69
C GLY A 185 -10.82 -17.69 14.97
N GLY A 186 -11.99 -17.61 14.30
CA GLY A 186 -13.04 -18.62 14.38
C GLY A 186 -12.58 -20.01 13.89
N VAL A 187 -11.80 -20.05 12.81
CA VAL A 187 -11.20 -21.30 12.30
C VAL A 187 -10.22 -21.90 13.32
N LEU A 188 -9.32 -21.10 13.88
CA LEU A 188 -8.33 -21.54 14.87
C LEU A 188 -8.97 -22.04 16.16
N MET A 189 -10.09 -21.46 16.57
CA MET A 189 -10.85 -21.91 17.74
C MET A 189 -11.78 -23.10 17.44
N GLY A 190 -11.87 -23.56 16.18
CA GLY A 190 -12.75 -24.64 15.76
C GLY A 190 -14.24 -24.25 15.67
N ALA A 191 -14.58 -22.98 15.82
CA ALA A 191 -15.95 -22.46 15.68
C ALA A 191 -16.41 -22.37 14.21
N VAL A 192 -15.49 -22.09 13.30
CA VAL A 192 -15.70 -22.11 11.85
C VAL A 192 -15.06 -23.35 11.27
N LYS A 193 -15.84 -24.15 10.54
CA LYS A 193 -15.38 -25.39 9.90
C LYS A 193 -15.49 -25.30 8.37
N GLY A 194 -14.67 -26.07 7.67
CA GLY A 194 -14.73 -26.18 6.21
C GLY A 194 -14.07 -25.02 5.48
N LEU A 195 -13.25 -24.21 6.17
CA LEU A 195 -12.41 -23.18 5.59
C LEU A 195 -10.95 -23.50 5.87
N LEU A 196 -10.12 -23.54 4.83
CA LEU A 196 -8.68 -23.74 4.92
C LEU A 196 -7.97 -22.64 4.13
N LEU A 197 -7.07 -21.91 4.80
CA LEU A 197 -6.19 -20.96 4.14
C LEU A 197 -4.80 -21.60 3.97
N VAL A 198 -4.33 -21.63 2.73
CA VAL A 198 -2.97 -22.02 2.36
C VAL A 198 -2.27 -20.77 1.85
N ASP A 199 -1.30 -20.31 2.62
CA ASP A 199 -0.56 -19.07 2.32
C ASP A 199 0.84 -19.37 1.79
N VAL A 200 1.55 -18.34 1.32
CA VAL A 200 2.90 -18.46 0.77
C VAL A 200 3.86 -17.45 1.42
N THR A 201 5.15 -17.75 1.32
CA THR A 201 6.19 -16.78 1.75
C THR A 201 6.25 -15.61 0.78
N PRO A 202 6.14 -14.35 1.24
CA PRO A 202 6.19 -13.18 0.34
C PRO A 202 7.60 -12.90 -0.19
N LEU A 203 8.63 -13.36 0.51
CA LEU A 203 10.04 -13.16 0.20
C LEU A 203 10.80 -14.48 0.26
N SER A 204 11.89 -14.58 -0.51
CA SER A 204 12.84 -15.66 -0.34
C SER A 204 13.57 -15.52 0.99
N LEU A 205 13.68 -16.62 1.73
CA LEU A 205 14.38 -16.69 3.00
C LEU A 205 15.73 -17.40 2.80
N GLY A 206 16.78 -16.82 3.36
CA GLY A 206 18.13 -17.36 3.19
C GLY A 206 19.05 -16.94 4.33
N ILE A 207 20.29 -17.40 4.22
CA ILE A 207 21.38 -17.08 5.15
C ILE A 207 22.45 -16.31 4.39
N GLU A 208 22.95 -15.24 5.00
CA GLU A 208 24.13 -14.55 4.49
C GLU A 208 25.35 -15.46 4.63
N THR A 209 26.06 -15.68 3.54
CA THR A 209 27.26 -16.49 3.44
C THR A 209 28.50 -15.66 3.12
N VAL A 210 29.66 -16.28 3.01
CA VAL A 210 30.93 -15.60 2.74
C VAL A 210 30.82 -14.69 1.50
N GLY A 211 31.26 -13.46 1.65
CA GLY A 211 31.21 -12.44 0.59
C GLY A 211 29.89 -11.66 0.52
N GLY A 212 29.03 -11.77 1.53
CA GLY A 212 27.75 -11.05 1.58
C GLY A 212 26.66 -11.63 0.66
N VAL A 213 26.85 -12.86 0.19
CA VAL A 213 25.91 -13.54 -0.70
C VAL A 213 24.79 -14.18 0.12
N CYS A 214 23.54 -13.89 -0.20
CA CYS A 214 22.37 -14.56 0.39
C CYS A 214 22.18 -15.93 -0.28
N THR A 215 22.46 -17.02 0.46
CA THR A 215 22.12 -18.39 0.03
C THR A 215 20.68 -18.67 0.40
N ARG A 216 19.80 -18.77 -0.60
CA ARG A 216 18.36 -19.00 -0.40
C ARG A 216 18.08 -20.43 0.05
N LEU A 217 17.26 -20.56 1.09
CA LEU A 217 16.74 -21.83 1.61
C LEU A 217 15.30 -22.07 1.20
N ILE A 218 14.50 -21.04 1.24
CA ILE A 218 13.08 -21.07 0.85
C ILE A 218 12.87 -19.97 -0.16
N GLU A 219 12.40 -20.32 -1.33
CA GLU A 219 12.07 -19.32 -2.36
C GLU A 219 10.76 -18.62 -2.04
N ARG A 220 10.62 -17.37 -2.52
CA ARG A 220 9.35 -16.63 -2.44
C ARG A 220 8.22 -17.41 -3.13
N ASN A 221 7.00 -17.17 -2.68
CA ASN A 221 5.79 -17.88 -3.14
C ASN A 221 5.83 -19.41 -2.85
N THR A 222 6.63 -19.84 -1.87
CA THR A 222 6.56 -21.21 -1.37
C THR A 222 5.43 -21.34 -0.35
N SER A 223 4.55 -22.33 -0.56
CA SER A 223 3.42 -22.60 0.35
C SER A 223 3.88 -22.93 1.77
N ILE A 224 3.18 -22.40 2.76
CA ILE A 224 3.44 -22.61 4.19
C ILE A 224 2.34 -23.46 4.82
N PRO A 225 2.67 -24.29 5.87
CA PRO A 225 3.94 -24.36 6.59
C PRO A 225 5.03 -25.13 5.83
N ILE A 226 6.28 -24.68 5.91
CA ILE A 226 7.43 -25.35 5.32
C ILE A 226 8.64 -25.30 6.25
N THR A 227 9.45 -26.38 6.26
CA THR A 227 10.73 -26.45 6.96
C THR A 227 11.82 -26.87 6.00
N LYS A 228 12.93 -26.12 5.96
CA LYS A 228 14.13 -26.44 5.19
C LYS A 228 15.34 -26.42 6.08
N SER A 229 16.25 -27.37 5.86
CA SER A 229 17.53 -27.48 6.57
C SER A 229 18.66 -27.63 5.57
N GLN A 230 19.76 -26.94 5.81
CA GLN A 230 21.00 -27.06 5.02
C GLN A 230 22.20 -26.92 5.96
N ILE A 231 23.26 -27.66 5.67
CA ILE A 231 24.50 -27.59 6.45
C ILE A 231 25.37 -26.49 5.87
N PHE A 232 25.83 -25.60 6.74
CA PHE A 232 26.80 -24.55 6.40
C PHE A 232 28.05 -24.74 7.23
N THR A 233 29.20 -24.42 6.64
CA THR A 233 30.49 -24.38 7.34
C THR A 233 30.79 -22.92 7.74
N THR A 234 31.33 -22.74 8.94
CA THR A 234 31.84 -21.44 9.37
C THR A 234 33.23 -21.22 8.81
N GLN A 235 33.55 -19.96 8.48
CA GLN A 235 34.94 -19.60 8.15
C GLN A 235 35.80 -19.82 9.41
N PRO A 236 37.01 -20.41 9.29
CA PRO A 236 37.91 -20.54 10.43
C PRO A 236 38.14 -19.16 11.05
N ALA A 237 38.01 -19.06 12.36
CA ALA A 237 38.29 -17.82 13.07
C ALA A 237 39.75 -17.43 12.74
N PHE A 238 39.96 -16.24 12.16
CA PHE A 238 41.30 -15.70 11.96
C PHE A 238 41.88 -15.45 13.36
N ASN A 239 42.83 -16.30 13.75
CA ASN A 239 43.61 -16.06 14.96
C ASN A 239 44.80 -15.21 14.50
N PRO A 240 44.86 -13.90 14.79
CA PRO A 240 46.05 -13.11 14.54
C PRO A 240 47.11 -13.61 15.50
N GLN A 241 48.21 -14.14 14.97
CA GLN A 241 49.44 -14.38 15.71
C GLN A 241 50.08 -13.06 16.10
#